data_a63904509007d02da0388bff2e6733b0
#
_entry.id   a63904509007d02da0388bff2e6733b0
#
_cell.length_a   1.000
_cell.length_b   1.000
_cell.length_c   1.000
_cell.angle_alpha   90.00
_cell.angle_beta   90.00
_cell.angle_gamma   90.00
#
_symmetry.space_group_name_H-M   'P 1'
#
loop_
_entity.id
_entity.type
_entity.pdbx_description
1 polymer ?
#
loop_
_entity_poly.entity_id
_entity_poly.type
_entity_poly.pdbx_seq_one_letter_code
_entity_poly.pdbx_strand_id
1 'polypeptide(L)'
;MVNQVKTKIGKFDFFWIFYQILLVFFFCIFWPFFIQKITKGLKQRFGFFNESINRIGKEELIWAHAASVGEVIAMGNLIKALKKECPNDNYVISTLTSTGQATARRIVPDARAFIYFPLDFSCVVGRVLDTIKPKLLIITETELWPNFIREAKKRMIPIIVANGRISTNSFGRYKKVKFLMKRVLENIDVFLMQSHVDAARIIALGANPLTVTVTGNLKFDVGEDILFRAANSNVGTN
;
A
#
# COMPACT_ATOMS: atom_id res chain seq x y z
N MET A 1 -27.03 14.92 13.43
CA MET A 1 -26.61 14.13 14.62
C MET A 1 -25.20 13.60 14.34
N VAL A 2 -24.18 14.31 14.76
CA VAL A 2 -22.78 13.93 14.61
C VAL A 2 -22.43 13.03 15.80
N ASN A 3 -22.39 11.71 15.59
CA ASN A 3 -21.95 10.77 16.60
C ASN A 3 -20.44 10.93 16.82
N GLN A 4 -20.10 11.40 18.00
CA GLN A 4 -18.74 11.44 18.53
C GLN A 4 -18.14 10.02 18.55
N VAL A 5 -17.21 9.76 17.63
CA VAL A 5 -16.28 8.64 17.76
C VAL A 5 -15.33 8.98 18.89
N LYS A 6 -15.66 8.53 20.10
CA LYS A 6 -14.74 8.55 21.24
C LYS A 6 -13.52 7.70 20.87
N THR A 7 -12.44 8.33 20.49
CA THR A 7 -11.11 7.73 20.43
C THR A 7 -10.77 7.18 21.79
N LYS A 8 -10.80 5.86 21.97
CA LYS A 8 -10.22 5.16 23.12
C LYS A 8 -8.69 5.28 23.05
N ILE A 9 -8.16 6.44 23.37
CA ILE A 9 -6.74 6.60 23.68
C ILE A 9 -6.56 6.02 25.08
N GLY A 10 -5.69 4.99 25.22
CA GLY A 10 -5.15 4.60 26.52
C GLY A 10 -5.45 3.21 27.06
N LYS A 11 -5.54 2.16 26.23
CA LYS A 11 -5.14 0.82 26.70
C LYS A 11 -3.77 0.53 26.11
N PHE A 12 -2.78 0.33 26.98
CA PHE A 12 -1.48 -0.25 26.65
C PHE A 12 -1.78 -1.52 25.84
N ASP A 13 -1.58 -1.46 24.53
CA ASP A 13 -1.95 -2.58 23.69
C ASP A 13 -0.75 -3.55 23.67
N PHE A 14 -0.76 -4.46 24.65
CA PHE A 14 0.28 -5.47 24.89
C PHE A 14 0.64 -6.22 23.60
N PHE A 15 -0.33 -6.36 22.70
CA PHE A 15 -0.16 -6.97 21.42
C PHE A 15 0.82 -6.21 20.52
N TRP A 16 0.71 -4.88 20.44
CA TRP A 16 1.61 -4.08 19.59
C TRP A 16 3.02 -4.03 20.14
N ILE A 17 3.17 -4.07 21.47
CA ILE A 17 4.49 -4.18 22.12
C ILE A 17 5.11 -5.55 21.76
N PHE A 18 4.35 -6.62 21.89
CA PHE A 18 4.80 -7.97 21.53
C PHE A 18 5.20 -8.04 20.05
N TYR A 19 4.38 -7.49 19.15
CA TYR A 19 4.72 -7.41 17.72
C TYR A 19 6.02 -6.64 17.48
N GLN A 20 6.24 -5.50 18.15
CA GLN A 20 7.48 -4.73 18.05
C GLN A 20 8.70 -5.52 18.52
N ILE A 21 8.59 -6.19 19.67
CA ILE A 21 9.67 -7.03 20.21
C ILE A 21 10.00 -8.15 19.22
N LEU A 22 9.00 -8.84 18.72
CA LEU A 22 9.16 -9.91 17.72
C LEU A 22 9.84 -9.38 16.45
N LEU A 23 9.40 -8.22 15.96
CA LEU A 23 9.96 -7.59 14.77
C LEU A 23 11.44 -7.23 14.96
N VAL A 24 11.81 -6.63 16.11
CA VAL A 24 13.21 -6.31 16.45
C VAL A 24 14.03 -7.59 16.55
N PHE A 25 13.53 -8.62 17.21
CA PHE A 25 14.19 -9.91 17.34
C PHE A 25 14.48 -10.55 15.96
N PHE A 26 13.45 -10.63 15.10
CA PHE A 26 13.65 -11.13 13.73
C PHE A 26 14.60 -10.26 12.92
N PHE A 27 14.50 -8.94 13.05
CA PHE A 27 15.41 -8.02 12.37
C PHE A 27 16.87 -8.25 12.79
N CYS A 28 17.15 -8.38 14.09
CA CYS A 28 18.51 -8.64 14.58
C CYS A 28 19.08 -9.97 14.11
N ILE A 29 18.27 -11.05 14.11
CA ILE A 29 18.71 -12.39 13.67
C ILE A 29 18.97 -12.42 12.16
N PHE A 30 18.08 -11.86 11.38
CA PHE A 30 18.15 -11.94 9.92
C PHE A 30 18.86 -10.76 9.27
N TRP A 31 19.34 -9.79 10.05
CA TRP A 31 20.06 -8.61 9.57
C TRP A 31 21.20 -8.94 8.60
N PRO A 32 22.10 -9.91 8.88
CA PRO A 32 23.20 -10.25 7.97
C PRO A 32 22.73 -10.71 6.58
N PHE A 33 21.59 -11.40 6.53
CA PHE A 33 20.98 -11.90 5.29
C PHE A 33 20.20 -10.82 4.53
N PHE A 34 19.59 -9.89 5.27
CA PHE A 34 18.80 -8.80 4.69
C PHE A 34 19.69 -7.67 4.18
N ILE A 35 20.81 -7.39 4.81
CA ILE A 35 21.65 -6.23 4.47
C ILE A 35 22.10 -6.28 3.01
N GLN A 36 22.45 -7.45 2.47
CA GLN A 36 22.86 -7.61 1.09
C GLN A 36 21.75 -7.27 0.08
N LYS A 37 20.49 -7.51 0.44
CA LYS A 37 19.32 -7.22 -0.42
C LYS A 37 18.77 -5.80 -0.25
N ILE A 38 18.99 -5.19 0.91
CA ILE A 38 18.35 -3.90 1.29
C ILE A 38 19.33 -2.73 1.19
N THR A 39 20.59 -2.94 0.80
CA THR A 39 21.64 -1.88 0.72
C THR A 39 21.18 -0.67 -0.10
N LYS A 40 20.42 -0.91 -1.19
CA LYS A 40 19.86 0.20 -1.97
C LYS A 40 18.73 0.88 -1.19
N GLY A 41 18.92 2.19 -0.95
CA GLY A 41 17.93 3.02 -0.26
C GLY A 41 17.83 2.81 1.25
N LEU A 42 18.84 2.23 1.90
CA LEU A 42 18.82 1.93 3.33
C LEU A 42 18.46 3.16 4.18
N LYS A 43 19.06 4.33 3.91
CA LYS A 43 18.73 5.58 4.60
C LYS A 43 17.23 5.92 4.47
N GLN A 44 16.66 5.79 3.26
CA GLN A 44 15.24 6.05 3.03
C GLN A 44 14.35 5.06 3.78
N ARG A 45 14.76 3.76 3.87
CA ARG A 45 14.02 2.73 4.60
C ARG A 45 13.98 2.98 6.11
N PHE A 46 14.95 3.72 6.64
CA PHE A 46 14.96 4.22 8.01
C PHE A 46 14.30 5.61 8.16
N GLY A 47 13.71 6.15 7.08
CA GLY A 47 13.02 7.43 7.09
C GLY A 47 13.94 8.64 7.03
N PHE A 48 15.17 8.47 6.54
CA PHE A 48 16.09 9.59 6.29
C PHE A 48 16.06 9.96 4.82
N PHE A 49 15.48 11.11 4.51
CA PHE A 49 15.31 11.62 3.17
C PHE A 49 16.21 12.82 2.90
N ASN A 50 16.40 13.14 1.61
CA ASN A 50 17.03 14.38 1.17
C ASN A 50 16.05 15.56 1.29
N GLU A 51 16.56 16.77 1.14
CA GLU A 51 15.74 17.99 1.25
C GLU A 51 14.56 18.03 0.28
N SER A 52 14.72 17.50 -0.94
CA SER A 52 13.64 17.52 -1.93
C SER A 52 12.42 16.73 -1.44
N ILE A 53 12.62 15.57 -0.82
CA ILE A 53 11.53 14.78 -0.24
C ILE A 53 11.01 15.40 1.06
N ASN A 54 11.88 15.99 1.88
CA ASN A 54 11.45 16.64 3.11
C ASN A 54 10.54 17.86 2.87
N ARG A 55 10.61 18.47 1.68
CA ARG A 55 9.79 19.63 1.31
C ARG A 55 8.41 19.27 0.74
N ILE A 56 8.22 18.04 0.25
CA ILE A 56 6.95 17.66 -0.42
C ILE A 56 5.76 17.55 0.55
N GLY A 57 5.96 17.36 1.84
CA GLY A 57 4.89 17.25 2.84
C GLY A 57 4.05 18.52 3.04
N LYS A 58 4.27 19.59 2.25
CA LYS A 58 3.42 20.78 2.17
C LYS A 58 2.36 20.67 1.07
N GLU A 59 2.44 19.67 0.21
CA GLU A 59 1.52 19.44 -0.90
C GLU A 59 0.48 18.39 -0.49
N GLU A 60 -0.67 18.40 -1.15
CA GLU A 60 -1.64 17.31 -1.02
C GLU A 60 -1.16 16.10 -1.81
N LEU A 61 -0.79 15.04 -1.12
CA LEU A 61 -0.14 13.88 -1.71
C LEU A 61 -0.98 12.61 -1.51
N ILE A 62 -1.04 11.78 -2.54
CA ILE A 62 -1.48 10.38 -2.45
C ILE A 62 -0.23 9.51 -2.42
N TRP A 63 -0.10 8.68 -1.37
CA TRP A 63 0.98 7.73 -1.30
C TRP A 63 0.50 6.37 -1.82
N ALA A 64 1.05 5.92 -2.96
CA ALA A 64 0.79 4.62 -3.54
C ALA A 64 1.97 3.66 -3.26
N HIS A 65 1.67 2.48 -2.71
CA HIS A 65 2.65 1.43 -2.42
C HIS A 65 2.42 0.19 -3.26
N ALA A 66 3.51 -0.32 -3.86
CA ALA A 66 3.55 -1.58 -4.60
C ALA A 66 4.88 -2.31 -4.34
N ALA A 67 4.84 -3.57 -3.95
CA ALA A 67 6.04 -4.33 -3.58
C ALA A 67 6.82 -4.85 -4.79
N SER A 68 6.13 -5.37 -5.79
CA SER A 68 6.69 -6.06 -6.96
C SER A 68 6.48 -5.29 -8.26
N VAL A 69 7.20 -5.69 -9.32
CA VAL A 69 7.02 -5.12 -10.67
C VAL A 69 5.58 -5.29 -11.17
N GLY A 70 4.97 -6.46 -10.94
CA GLY A 70 3.58 -6.72 -11.35
C GLY A 70 2.56 -5.84 -10.65
N GLU A 71 2.78 -5.56 -9.36
CA GLU A 71 1.95 -4.63 -8.58
C GLU A 71 2.15 -3.18 -9.04
N VAL A 72 3.39 -2.78 -9.39
CA VAL A 72 3.69 -1.46 -9.94
C VAL A 72 2.93 -1.23 -11.25
N ILE A 73 2.81 -2.24 -12.11
CA ILE A 73 2.02 -2.14 -13.35
C ILE A 73 0.53 -1.90 -13.03
N ALA A 74 -0.05 -2.71 -12.14
CA ALA A 74 -1.44 -2.54 -11.72
C ALA A 74 -1.69 -1.16 -11.07
N MET A 75 -0.79 -0.73 -10.20
CA MET A 75 -0.82 0.60 -9.58
C MET A 75 -0.74 1.72 -10.61
N GLY A 76 0.12 1.57 -11.62
CA GLY A 76 0.26 2.55 -12.71
C GLY A 76 -1.04 2.74 -13.50
N ASN A 77 -1.75 1.65 -13.79
CA ASN A 77 -3.07 1.70 -14.44
C ASN A 77 -4.09 2.46 -13.58
N LEU A 78 -4.11 2.16 -12.28
CA LEU A 78 -4.98 2.87 -11.32
C LEU A 78 -4.65 4.36 -11.27
N ILE A 79 -3.38 4.73 -11.14
CA ILE A 79 -2.95 6.14 -11.10
C ILE A 79 -3.33 6.85 -12.40
N LYS A 80 -3.14 6.20 -13.56
CA LYS A 80 -3.53 6.75 -14.86
C LYS A 80 -5.04 7.04 -14.94
N ALA A 81 -5.87 6.14 -14.41
CA ALA A 81 -7.32 6.35 -14.32
C ALA A 81 -7.66 7.49 -13.36
N LEU A 82 -7.07 7.50 -12.15
CA LEU A 82 -7.29 8.55 -11.16
C LEU A 82 -6.89 9.94 -11.68
N LYS A 83 -5.82 10.07 -12.44
CA LYS A 83 -5.39 11.35 -13.03
C LYS A 83 -6.34 11.90 -14.10
N LYS A 84 -7.15 11.05 -14.73
CA LYS A 84 -8.20 11.54 -15.63
C LYS A 84 -9.32 12.25 -14.86
N GLU A 85 -9.65 11.73 -13.67
CA GLU A 85 -10.71 12.27 -12.81
C GLU A 85 -10.20 13.40 -11.90
N CYS A 86 -8.96 13.26 -11.41
CA CYS A 86 -8.31 14.16 -10.46
C CYS A 86 -6.92 14.59 -10.98
N PRO A 87 -6.82 15.46 -12.01
CA PRO A 87 -5.56 15.78 -12.70
C PRO A 87 -4.55 16.52 -11.82
N ASN A 88 -5.01 17.18 -10.76
CA ASN A 88 -4.17 17.96 -9.84
C ASN A 88 -3.57 17.13 -8.70
N ASP A 89 -3.91 15.86 -8.59
CA ASP A 89 -3.39 15.01 -7.54
C ASP A 89 -1.91 14.67 -7.76
N ASN A 90 -1.12 14.82 -6.72
CA ASN A 90 0.29 14.49 -6.69
C ASN A 90 0.52 13.12 -6.03
N TYR A 91 1.45 12.33 -6.56
CA TYR A 91 1.70 10.96 -6.09
C TYR A 91 3.12 10.81 -5.57
N VAL A 92 3.24 10.15 -4.40
CA VAL A 92 4.49 9.55 -3.91
C VAL A 92 4.37 8.04 -4.10
N ILE A 93 5.36 7.43 -4.74
CA ILE A 93 5.35 6.00 -5.02
C ILE A 93 6.44 5.32 -4.20
N SER A 94 6.06 4.28 -3.47
CA SER A 94 7.02 3.44 -2.76
C SER A 94 7.06 2.02 -3.28
N THR A 95 8.26 1.43 -3.28
CA THR A 95 8.49 0.04 -3.70
C THR A 95 9.44 -0.68 -2.75
N LEU A 96 9.37 -2.02 -2.75
CA LEU A 96 10.34 -2.82 -1.97
C LEU A 96 11.66 -3.03 -2.71
N THR A 97 11.65 -3.06 -4.05
CA THR A 97 12.82 -3.45 -4.84
C THR A 97 13.29 -2.33 -5.77
N SER A 98 14.58 -2.36 -6.14
CA SER A 98 15.13 -1.40 -7.11
C SER A 98 14.55 -1.59 -8.51
N THR A 99 14.22 -2.82 -8.91
CA THR A 99 13.54 -3.12 -10.17
C THR A 99 12.13 -2.58 -10.19
N GLY A 100 11.38 -2.74 -9.08
CA GLY A 100 10.07 -2.12 -8.90
C GLY A 100 10.15 -0.59 -9.00
N GLN A 101 11.14 0.03 -8.35
CA GLN A 101 11.31 1.48 -8.40
C GLN A 101 11.67 1.99 -9.81
N ALA A 102 12.56 1.28 -10.54
CA ALA A 102 12.87 1.62 -11.93
C ALA A 102 11.63 1.50 -12.85
N THR A 103 10.81 0.46 -12.63
CA THR A 103 9.54 0.29 -13.33
C THR A 103 8.55 1.41 -13.01
N ALA A 104 8.43 1.79 -11.73
CA ALA A 104 7.55 2.87 -11.29
C ALA A 104 7.91 4.21 -11.94
N ARG A 105 9.22 4.53 -12.01
CA ARG A 105 9.71 5.75 -12.71
C ARG A 105 9.35 5.78 -14.19
N ARG A 106 9.30 4.62 -14.84
CA ARG A 106 8.93 4.52 -16.27
C ARG A 106 7.42 4.63 -16.47
N ILE A 107 6.61 4.06 -15.58
CA ILE A 107 5.14 3.99 -15.72
C ILE A 107 4.47 5.27 -15.26
N VAL A 108 4.97 5.90 -14.18
CA VAL A 108 4.42 7.13 -13.61
C VAL A 108 5.56 8.18 -13.50
N PRO A 109 6.12 8.65 -14.61
CA PRO A 109 7.32 9.51 -14.62
C PRO A 109 7.11 10.85 -13.92
N ASP A 110 5.88 11.31 -13.85
CA ASP A 110 5.44 12.57 -13.24
C ASP A 110 5.06 12.43 -11.75
N ALA A 111 5.34 11.29 -11.12
CA ALA A 111 5.20 11.17 -9.67
C ALA A 111 6.15 12.14 -8.94
N ARG A 112 5.66 12.76 -7.89
CA ARG A 112 6.37 13.80 -7.11
C ARG A 112 7.63 13.26 -6.44
N ALA A 113 7.58 12.00 -5.99
CA ALA A 113 8.74 11.30 -5.45
C ALA A 113 8.62 9.78 -5.59
N PHE A 114 9.77 9.13 -5.62
CA PHE A 114 9.92 7.69 -5.57
C PHE A 114 10.79 7.34 -4.37
N ILE A 115 10.25 6.54 -3.46
CA ILE A 115 10.93 6.13 -2.23
C ILE A 115 10.99 4.61 -2.10
N TYR A 116 11.93 4.12 -1.31
CA TYR A 116 11.84 2.76 -0.83
C TYR A 116 10.88 2.69 0.35
N PHE A 117 10.07 1.62 0.39
CA PHE A 117 9.14 1.38 1.49
C PHE A 117 9.91 1.32 2.82
N PRO A 118 9.44 2.01 3.87
CA PRO A 118 10.10 2.03 5.17
C PRO A 118 10.12 0.65 5.82
N LEU A 119 11.10 0.41 6.68
CA LEU A 119 11.05 -0.72 7.58
C LEU A 119 9.86 -0.55 8.54
N ASP A 120 9.10 -1.63 8.76
CA ASP A 120 7.82 -1.57 9.49
C ASP A 120 7.98 -1.38 11.02
N PHE A 121 9.00 -0.62 11.44
CA PHE A 121 9.15 -0.17 12.83
C PHE A 121 8.27 1.06 13.05
N SER A 122 7.48 1.09 14.14
CA SER A 122 6.54 2.17 14.43
C SER A 122 7.18 3.56 14.40
N CYS A 123 8.39 3.70 14.97
CA CYS A 123 9.13 4.97 14.97
C CYS A 123 9.61 5.39 13.57
N VAL A 124 10.01 4.43 12.72
CA VAL A 124 10.45 4.70 11.36
C VAL A 124 9.26 5.09 10.49
N VAL A 125 8.21 4.28 10.52
CA VAL A 125 6.97 4.54 9.79
C VAL A 125 6.37 5.88 10.21
N GLY A 126 6.31 6.15 11.51
CA GLY A 126 5.84 7.43 12.03
C GLY A 126 6.59 8.61 11.45
N ARG A 127 7.93 8.56 11.47
CA ARG A 127 8.79 9.61 10.88
C ARG A 127 8.49 9.82 9.39
N VAL A 128 8.36 8.73 8.62
CA VAL A 128 8.09 8.81 7.19
C VAL A 128 6.71 9.42 6.91
N LEU A 129 5.69 9.00 7.65
CA LEU A 129 4.33 9.57 7.53
C LEU A 129 4.30 11.06 7.92
N ASP A 130 5.06 11.47 8.95
CA ASP A 130 5.16 12.86 9.38
C ASP A 130 5.94 13.73 8.37
N THR A 131 6.82 13.12 7.58
CA THR A 131 7.56 13.81 6.51
C THR A 131 6.71 13.96 5.25
N ILE A 132 6.05 12.90 4.81
CA ILE A 132 5.28 12.87 3.54
C ILE A 132 3.90 13.50 3.72
N LYS A 133 3.24 13.27 4.87
CA LYS A 133 1.88 13.76 5.21
C LYS A 133 0.85 13.48 4.12
N PRO A 134 0.70 12.22 3.68
CA PRO A 134 -0.22 11.90 2.60
C PRO A 134 -1.68 12.11 3.04
N LYS A 135 -2.53 12.63 2.14
CA LYS A 135 -3.97 12.70 2.35
C LYS A 135 -4.68 11.35 2.19
N LEU A 136 -4.02 10.40 1.51
CA LEU A 136 -4.55 9.07 1.21
C LEU A 136 -3.40 8.08 1.03
N LEU A 137 -3.56 6.87 1.56
CA LEU A 137 -2.70 5.72 1.27
C LEU A 137 -3.42 4.74 0.36
N ILE A 138 -2.77 4.33 -0.73
CA ILE A 138 -3.20 3.25 -1.62
C ILE A 138 -2.17 2.12 -1.51
N ILE A 139 -2.60 0.97 -1.03
CA ILE A 139 -1.79 -0.24 -0.93
C ILE A 139 -2.21 -1.19 -2.04
N THR A 140 -1.30 -1.53 -2.94
CA THR A 140 -1.59 -2.45 -4.04
C THR A 140 -1.46 -3.90 -3.57
N GLU A 141 -2.43 -4.72 -3.94
CA GLU A 141 -2.57 -6.12 -3.51
C GLU A 141 -2.73 -6.24 -1.98
N THR A 142 -2.05 -7.19 -1.32
CA THR A 142 -2.22 -7.42 0.13
C THR A 142 -0.92 -7.24 0.89
N GLU A 143 -0.23 -6.13 0.65
CA GLU A 143 0.96 -5.71 1.40
C GLU A 143 0.56 -5.10 2.76
N LEU A 144 0.08 -6.00 3.65
CA LEU A 144 -0.49 -5.64 4.95
C LEU A 144 0.60 -5.51 6.02
N TRP A 145 1.25 -4.36 6.07
CA TRP A 145 2.29 -4.03 7.05
C TRP A 145 1.66 -3.45 8.33
N PRO A 146 1.69 -4.18 9.47
CA PRO A 146 0.88 -3.83 10.64
C PRO A 146 1.16 -2.46 11.23
N ASN A 147 2.44 -2.07 11.39
CA ASN A 147 2.78 -0.76 11.93
C ASN A 147 2.47 0.36 10.93
N PHE A 148 2.70 0.14 9.63
CA PHE A 148 2.40 1.13 8.59
C PHE A 148 0.91 1.49 8.59
N ILE A 149 0.05 0.48 8.60
CA ILE A 149 -1.39 0.64 8.65
C ILE A 149 -1.82 1.32 9.96
N ARG A 150 -1.28 0.86 11.11
CA ARG A 150 -1.62 1.42 12.42
C ARG A 150 -1.17 2.88 12.55
N GLU A 151 0.06 3.20 12.17
CA GLU A 151 0.60 4.57 12.28
C GLU A 151 -0.12 5.55 11.32
N ALA A 152 -0.56 5.09 10.16
CA ALA A 152 -1.41 5.87 9.27
C ALA A 152 -2.78 6.14 9.90
N LYS A 153 -3.42 5.12 10.47
CA LYS A 153 -4.73 5.28 11.14
C LYS A 153 -4.66 6.23 12.33
N LYS A 154 -3.58 6.19 13.12
CA LYS A 154 -3.36 7.15 14.22
C LYS A 154 -3.32 8.62 13.73
N ARG A 155 -2.89 8.83 12.49
CA ARG A 155 -2.81 10.14 11.84
C ARG A 155 -4.06 10.48 11.05
N MET A 156 -5.10 9.64 11.19
CA MET A 156 -6.38 9.77 10.46
C MET A 156 -6.21 9.78 8.92
N ILE A 157 -5.14 9.15 8.43
CA ILE A 157 -4.90 9.00 7.00
C ILE A 157 -5.77 7.84 6.50
N PRO A 158 -6.67 8.06 5.54
CA PRO A 158 -7.48 7.00 4.92
C PRO A 158 -6.59 5.99 4.21
N ILE A 159 -6.99 4.70 4.27
CA ILE A 159 -6.25 3.60 3.66
C ILE A 159 -7.15 2.80 2.74
N ILE A 160 -6.74 2.66 1.49
CA ILE A 160 -7.40 1.83 0.48
C ILE A 160 -6.45 0.68 0.09
N VAL A 161 -6.94 -0.55 0.15
CA VAL A 161 -6.31 -1.69 -0.51
C VAL A 161 -6.91 -1.81 -1.90
N ALA A 162 -6.10 -1.62 -2.92
CA ALA A 162 -6.50 -1.71 -4.32
C ALA A 162 -5.94 -2.98 -4.98
N ASN A 163 -6.71 -3.59 -5.88
CA ASN A 163 -6.34 -4.83 -6.56
C ASN A 163 -6.04 -5.97 -5.55
N GLY A 164 -6.80 -6.03 -4.45
CA GLY A 164 -6.57 -6.93 -3.34
C GLY A 164 -6.69 -8.40 -3.75
N ARG A 165 -5.66 -9.21 -3.40
CA ARG A 165 -5.61 -10.63 -3.72
C ARG A 165 -5.04 -11.42 -2.54
N ILE A 166 -5.68 -12.53 -2.18
CA ILE A 166 -5.20 -13.43 -1.14
C ILE A 166 -5.09 -14.85 -1.70
N SER A 167 -3.86 -15.34 -1.91
CA SER A 167 -3.64 -16.70 -2.36
C SER A 167 -4.10 -17.72 -1.31
N THR A 168 -4.40 -18.96 -1.73
CA THR A 168 -4.79 -20.05 -0.82
C THR A 168 -3.75 -20.30 0.27
N ASN A 169 -2.45 -20.25 -0.10
CA ASN A 169 -1.36 -20.45 0.86
C ASN A 169 -1.27 -19.29 1.86
N SER A 170 -1.43 -18.04 1.41
CA SER A 170 -1.43 -16.87 2.27
C SER A 170 -2.64 -16.87 3.21
N PHE A 171 -3.82 -17.24 2.71
CA PHE A 171 -5.01 -17.36 3.52
C PHE A 171 -4.83 -18.40 4.65
N GLY A 172 -4.26 -19.57 4.35
CA GLY A 172 -3.97 -20.60 5.37
C GLY A 172 -3.01 -20.10 6.45
N ARG A 173 -1.98 -19.31 6.08
CA ARG A 173 -1.05 -18.70 7.03
C ARG A 173 -1.72 -17.62 7.87
N TYR A 174 -2.48 -16.72 7.25
CA TYR A 174 -3.19 -15.63 7.94
C TYR A 174 -4.26 -16.15 8.90
N LYS A 175 -4.93 -17.27 8.58
CA LYS A 175 -5.88 -17.91 9.52
C LYS A 175 -5.25 -18.28 10.86
N LYS A 176 -3.98 -18.74 10.86
CA LYS A 176 -3.26 -19.09 12.10
C LYS A 176 -3.05 -17.89 13.03
N VAL A 177 -3.01 -16.68 12.46
CA VAL A 177 -2.83 -15.42 13.18
C VAL A 177 -4.04 -14.49 13.00
N LYS A 178 -5.24 -15.07 12.86
CA LYS A 178 -6.47 -14.34 12.55
C LYS A 178 -6.74 -13.18 13.52
N PHE A 179 -6.47 -13.36 14.81
CA PHE A 179 -6.69 -12.31 15.81
C PHE A 179 -5.82 -11.05 15.53
N LEU A 180 -4.60 -11.25 15.03
CA LEU A 180 -3.72 -10.19 14.58
C LEU A 180 -4.26 -9.56 13.30
N MET A 181 -4.60 -10.40 12.32
CA MET A 181 -5.12 -9.92 11.04
C MET A 181 -6.34 -9.04 11.23
N LYS A 182 -7.28 -9.45 12.07
CA LYS A 182 -8.48 -8.67 12.38
C LYS A 182 -8.12 -7.26 12.85
N ARG A 183 -7.16 -7.12 13.80
CA ARG A 183 -6.72 -5.81 14.31
C ARG A 183 -6.05 -4.92 13.25
N VAL A 184 -5.35 -5.53 12.30
CA VAL A 184 -4.76 -4.80 11.17
C VAL A 184 -5.85 -4.36 10.19
N LEU A 185 -6.74 -5.27 9.82
CA LEU A 185 -7.78 -5.04 8.84
C LEU A 185 -8.83 -4.01 9.29
N GLU A 186 -9.12 -3.92 10.58
CA GLU A 186 -10.01 -2.91 11.19
C GLU A 186 -9.51 -1.46 11.00
N ASN A 187 -8.24 -1.26 10.66
CA ASN A 187 -7.66 0.06 10.41
C ASN A 187 -7.70 0.47 8.92
N ILE A 188 -8.18 -0.40 8.04
CA ILE A 188 -8.27 -0.13 6.59
C ILE A 188 -9.71 0.29 6.27
N ASP A 189 -9.83 1.38 5.52
CA ASP A 189 -11.12 2.00 5.28
C ASP A 189 -11.87 1.36 4.09
N VAL A 190 -11.14 0.91 3.04
CA VAL A 190 -11.74 0.30 1.84
C VAL A 190 -10.86 -0.84 1.30
N PHE A 191 -11.50 -1.93 0.89
CA PHE A 191 -10.89 -3.04 0.17
C PHE A 191 -11.51 -3.21 -1.21
N LEU A 192 -10.73 -3.01 -2.26
CA LEU A 192 -11.10 -3.25 -3.65
C LEU A 192 -10.43 -4.56 -4.10
N MET A 193 -11.20 -5.65 -4.11
CA MET A 193 -10.69 -7.01 -4.27
C MET A 193 -10.77 -7.48 -5.72
N GLN A 194 -9.83 -8.34 -6.15
CA GLN A 194 -9.81 -8.86 -7.53
C GLN A 194 -10.95 -9.82 -7.83
N SER A 195 -11.42 -10.56 -6.83
CA SER A 195 -12.45 -11.60 -7.02
C SER A 195 -13.34 -11.78 -5.79
N HIS A 196 -14.49 -12.41 -5.98
CA HIS A 196 -15.37 -12.82 -4.89
C HIS A 196 -14.68 -13.78 -3.90
N VAL A 197 -13.76 -14.62 -4.38
CA VAL A 197 -12.96 -15.52 -3.53
C VAL A 197 -12.02 -14.73 -2.64
N ASP A 198 -11.35 -13.71 -3.17
CA ASP A 198 -10.45 -12.84 -2.41
C ASP A 198 -11.24 -12.01 -1.39
N ALA A 199 -12.41 -11.49 -1.77
CA ALA A 199 -13.33 -10.79 -0.88
C ALA A 199 -13.80 -11.67 0.28
N ALA A 200 -14.23 -12.90 0.00
CA ALA A 200 -14.63 -13.86 1.04
C ALA A 200 -13.47 -14.17 2.00
N ARG A 201 -12.25 -14.32 1.49
CA ARG A 201 -11.04 -14.58 2.30
C ARG A 201 -10.71 -13.43 3.23
N ILE A 202 -10.70 -12.17 2.74
CA ILE A 202 -10.37 -11.02 3.58
C ILE A 202 -11.42 -10.79 4.67
N ILE A 203 -12.70 -11.00 4.37
CA ILE A 203 -13.81 -10.96 5.34
C ILE A 203 -13.63 -12.05 6.39
N ALA A 204 -13.32 -13.30 5.97
CA ALA A 204 -13.06 -14.39 6.89
C ALA A 204 -11.86 -14.15 7.82
N LEU A 205 -10.90 -13.32 7.43
CA LEU A 205 -9.76 -12.89 8.24
C LEU A 205 -10.12 -11.74 9.20
N GLY A 206 -11.27 -11.08 9.03
CA GLY A 206 -11.77 -10.08 9.96
C GLY A 206 -12.00 -8.68 9.40
N ALA A 207 -11.92 -8.49 8.08
CA ALA A 207 -12.35 -7.25 7.46
C ALA A 207 -13.86 -7.04 7.62
N ASN A 208 -14.30 -5.78 7.74
CA ASN A 208 -15.71 -5.45 7.76
C ASN A 208 -16.31 -5.68 6.36
N PRO A 209 -17.35 -6.52 6.22
CA PRO A 209 -17.97 -6.77 4.91
C PRO A 209 -18.45 -5.50 4.20
N LEU A 210 -18.86 -4.48 4.93
CA LEU A 210 -19.34 -3.21 4.37
C LEU A 210 -18.24 -2.37 3.70
N THR A 211 -16.97 -2.66 3.98
CA THR A 211 -15.82 -1.97 3.39
C THR A 211 -15.15 -2.76 2.26
N VAL A 212 -15.70 -3.93 1.88
CA VAL A 212 -15.14 -4.82 0.88
C VAL A 212 -15.98 -4.81 -0.39
N THR A 213 -15.35 -4.46 -1.52
CA THR A 213 -15.98 -4.45 -2.85
C THR A 213 -15.13 -5.25 -3.83
N VAL A 214 -15.77 -5.98 -4.76
CA VAL A 214 -15.09 -6.67 -5.85
C VAL A 214 -15.06 -5.75 -7.06
N THR A 215 -13.85 -5.42 -7.54
CA THR A 215 -13.64 -4.48 -8.67
C THR A 215 -12.94 -5.11 -9.86
N GLY A 216 -12.59 -6.40 -9.80
CA GLY A 216 -11.82 -7.03 -10.86
C GLY A 216 -10.30 -6.84 -10.71
N ASN A 217 -9.55 -7.29 -11.71
CA ASN A 217 -8.10 -7.25 -11.69
C ASN A 217 -7.56 -6.15 -12.63
N LEU A 218 -6.97 -5.13 -12.05
CA LEU A 218 -6.39 -3.96 -12.74
C LEU A 218 -5.30 -4.29 -13.77
N LYS A 219 -4.75 -5.51 -13.75
CA LYS A 219 -3.77 -5.96 -14.75
C LYS A 219 -4.40 -6.22 -16.12
N PHE A 220 -5.70 -6.50 -16.18
CA PHE A 220 -6.41 -6.80 -17.43
C PHE A 220 -7.03 -5.56 -18.08
N ASP A 221 -7.16 -4.44 -17.39
CA ASP A 221 -7.70 -3.19 -17.94
C ASP A 221 -6.82 -2.62 -19.08
N VAL A 222 -5.56 -3.04 -19.18
CA VAL A 222 -4.66 -2.70 -20.30
C VAL A 222 -5.08 -3.40 -21.61
N GLY A 223 -5.77 -4.54 -21.51
CA GLY A 223 -6.19 -5.33 -22.68
C GLY A 223 -7.34 -4.68 -23.45
N GLU A 224 -8.27 -4.03 -22.79
CA GLU A 224 -9.43 -3.41 -23.45
C GLU A 224 -9.02 -2.19 -24.27
N ASP A 225 -8.13 -1.33 -23.77
CA ASP A 225 -7.60 -0.18 -24.54
C ASP A 225 -6.83 -0.64 -25.79
N ILE A 226 -6.10 -1.76 -25.74
CA ILE A 226 -5.36 -2.32 -26.88
C ILE A 226 -6.31 -3.01 -27.86
N LEU A 227 -7.28 -3.78 -27.36
CA LEU A 227 -8.30 -4.43 -28.18
C LEU A 227 -9.23 -3.41 -28.84
N PHE A 228 -9.61 -2.34 -28.13
CA PHE A 228 -10.43 -1.26 -28.70
C PHE A 228 -9.66 -0.47 -29.77
N ARG A 229 -8.37 -0.22 -29.61
CA ARG A 229 -7.52 0.41 -30.63
C ARG A 229 -7.26 -0.50 -31.82
N ALA A 230 -7.04 -1.80 -31.60
CA ALA A 230 -6.88 -2.78 -32.67
C ALA A 230 -8.19 -2.98 -33.46
N ALA A 231 -9.34 -3.00 -32.80
CA ALA A 231 -10.63 -3.07 -33.46
C ALA A 231 -10.94 -1.83 -34.32
N ASN A 232 -10.59 -0.63 -33.82
CA ASN A 232 -10.81 0.63 -34.55
C ASN A 232 -9.76 0.89 -35.66
N SER A 233 -8.58 0.31 -35.59
CA SER A 233 -7.58 0.40 -36.69
C SER A 233 -7.92 -0.45 -37.89
N ASN A 234 -8.78 -1.48 -37.74
CA ASN A 234 -9.22 -2.34 -38.86
C ASN A 234 -10.51 -1.86 -39.55
N VAL A 235 -11.12 -0.76 -39.10
CA VAL A 235 -12.35 -0.19 -39.72
C VAL A 235 -12.01 0.93 -40.72
N GLY A 236 -10.75 1.28 -40.92
CA GLY A 236 -10.29 2.40 -41.73
C GLY A 236 -9.71 2.03 -43.13
N THR A 237 -9.91 0.82 -43.64
CA THR A 237 -9.47 0.44 -44.98
C THR A 237 -10.55 -0.36 -45.68
N ASN A 238 -11.52 0.34 -46.23
CA ASN A 238 -12.31 -0.05 -47.40
C ASN A 238 -12.72 1.21 -48.18
#